data_9a309ebabe0d7b3722816508ccaf8e6d
#
_entry.id   9a309ebabe0d7b3722816508ccaf8e6d
#
_cell.length_a   1.000
_cell.length_b   1.000
_cell.length_c   1.000
_cell.angle_alpha   90.00
_cell.angle_beta   90.00
_cell.angle_gamma   90.00
#
_symmetry.space_group_name_H-M   'P 1'
#
loop_
_entity.id
_entity.type
_entity.pdbx_description
1 polymer ?
#
loop_
_entity_poly.entity_id
_entity_poly.type
_entity_poly.pdbx_seq_one_letter_code
_entity_poly.pdbx_strand_id
1 'polypeptide(L)'
;MAANLEQILQNTPDLVGKLRNSQIGAYVYPVVAPEFSNWRSEQWAWQHSAVLFDQSHHMVDLYIKGPDALKLLSDTMINSPKGWEVNKAKQYVPTTPYGHVIGDGIIFYLAEEEFVYVGRAPAANWLRFHGETGGYNVEIIHDDRSPSRPMGKPVQRISWRFQIQGPRAWDVIEKLNGAPLDKLKFFNMSTMKIGDKTVRTLRHGMAGSPGLEIWGPYEEQDYIRDQILKAGEEFGLIPVGSRAYPSNTLESGWIPSPLP
;
A
#
# COMPACT_ATOMS: atom_id res chain seq x y z
N MET A 1 31.50 15.12 -3.12
CA MET A 1 30.50 14.29 -2.42
C MET A 1 29.20 15.08 -2.40
N ALA A 2 28.05 14.43 -2.62
CA ALA A 2 26.77 15.09 -2.45
C ALA A 2 26.58 15.50 -0.98
N ALA A 3 26.01 16.68 -0.74
CA ALA A 3 25.67 17.13 0.61
C ALA A 3 24.65 16.19 1.24
N ASN A 4 24.82 15.83 2.51
CA ASN A 4 23.81 15.10 3.25
C ASN A 4 22.63 16.04 3.65
N LEU A 5 21.53 15.48 4.13
CA LEU A 5 20.34 16.24 4.47
C LEU A 5 20.62 17.33 5.52
N GLU A 6 21.39 17.03 6.55
CA GLU A 6 21.77 17.99 7.59
C GLU A 6 22.48 19.20 7.01
N GLN A 7 23.48 18.96 6.15
CA GLN A 7 24.19 20.04 5.46
C GLN A 7 23.29 20.87 4.57
N ILE A 8 22.32 20.23 3.90
CA ILE A 8 21.31 20.94 3.09
C ILE A 8 20.43 21.84 3.98
N LEU A 9 19.95 21.33 5.12
CA LEU A 9 19.13 22.07 6.06
C LEU A 9 19.89 23.26 6.65
N GLN A 10 21.12 23.05 7.13
CA GLN A 10 21.96 24.10 7.71
C GLN A 10 22.30 25.20 6.72
N ASN A 11 22.49 24.85 5.43
CA ASN A 11 22.85 25.79 4.38
C ASN A 11 21.63 26.38 3.63
N THR A 12 20.41 26.15 4.09
CA THR A 12 19.20 26.70 3.47
C THR A 12 18.55 27.73 4.41
N PRO A 13 18.75 29.04 4.16
CA PRO A 13 18.22 30.10 5.05
C PRO A 13 16.69 30.14 5.08
N ASP A 14 16.03 29.81 3.95
CA ASP A 14 14.58 29.77 3.81
C ASP A 14 14.12 28.37 3.34
N LEU A 15 13.95 27.46 4.30
CA LEU A 15 13.46 26.12 4.04
C LEU A 15 12.03 26.12 3.49
N VAL A 16 11.17 26.99 3.97
CA VAL A 16 9.78 27.09 3.53
C VAL A 16 9.71 27.53 2.07
N GLY A 17 10.44 28.57 1.71
CA GLY A 17 10.55 29.03 0.33
C GLY A 17 11.14 27.97 -0.60
N LYS A 18 12.17 27.25 -0.16
CA LYS A 18 12.76 26.14 -0.92
C LYS A 18 11.75 25.00 -1.17
N LEU A 19 10.97 24.63 -0.19
CA LEU A 19 9.94 23.58 -0.35
C LEU A 19 8.79 24.05 -1.25
N ARG A 20 8.30 25.27 -1.06
CA ARG A 20 7.23 25.85 -1.90
C ARG A 20 7.61 25.99 -3.37
N ASN A 21 8.86 26.28 -3.65
CA ASN A 21 9.40 26.45 -5.01
C ASN A 21 10.09 25.18 -5.52
N SER A 22 9.87 24.04 -4.90
CA SER A 22 10.47 22.77 -5.31
C SER A 22 9.99 22.38 -6.72
N GLN A 23 10.94 21.97 -7.57
CA GLN A 23 10.67 21.48 -8.92
C GLN A 23 10.34 19.96 -8.94
N ILE A 24 10.32 19.30 -7.78
CA ILE A 24 10.07 17.85 -7.69
C ILE A 24 8.63 17.54 -8.10
N GLY A 25 7.70 18.45 -7.86
CA GLY A 25 6.29 18.25 -8.20
C GLY A 25 5.59 17.24 -7.29
N ALA A 26 4.34 16.94 -7.63
CA ALA A 26 3.54 15.96 -6.88
C ALA A 26 4.04 14.53 -7.12
N TYR A 27 3.83 13.68 -6.12
CA TYR A 27 4.11 12.25 -6.28
C TYR A 27 3.24 11.66 -7.41
N VAL A 28 3.89 10.96 -8.31
CA VAL A 28 3.24 10.32 -9.46
C VAL A 28 3.11 8.84 -9.20
N TYR A 29 1.90 8.32 -9.24
CA TYR A 29 1.67 6.87 -9.20
C TYR A 29 2.08 6.28 -10.54
N PRO A 30 2.99 5.28 -10.55
CA PRO A 30 3.37 4.62 -11.79
C PRO A 30 2.17 3.88 -12.40
N VAL A 31 2.11 3.85 -13.73
CA VAL A 31 1.10 3.15 -14.56
C VAL A 31 -0.31 3.75 -14.46
N VAL A 32 -0.77 4.11 -13.27
CA VAL A 32 -2.11 4.63 -13.03
C VAL A 32 -2.29 6.01 -13.67
N ALA A 33 -3.40 6.20 -14.36
CA ALA A 33 -3.74 7.52 -14.92
C ALA A 33 -3.89 8.57 -13.80
N PRO A 34 -3.54 9.85 -14.06
CA PRO A 34 -3.81 10.92 -13.12
C PRO A 34 -5.30 11.06 -12.78
N GLU A 35 -6.17 10.85 -13.74
CA GLU A 35 -7.64 10.90 -13.65
C GLU A 35 -8.22 9.90 -14.65
N PHE A 36 -9.32 9.26 -14.30
CA PHE A 36 -10.15 8.46 -15.22
C PHE A 36 -11.34 9.28 -15.73
N SER A 37 -11.90 10.10 -14.86
CA SER A 37 -12.98 11.03 -15.20
C SER A 37 -12.53 12.47 -14.87
N ASN A 38 -12.65 12.85 -13.63
CA ASN A 38 -12.24 14.14 -13.08
C ASN A 38 -11.92 13.92 -11.60
N TRP A 39 -10.78 14.40 -11.12
CA TRP A 39 -10.35 14.16 -9.74
C TRP A 39 -11.37 14.61 -8.68
N ARG A 40 -12.16 15.66 -8.96
CA ARG A 40 -13.22 16.12 -8.03
C ARG A 40 -14.38 15.14 -7.99
N SER A 41 -14.79 14.60 -9.13
CA SER A 41 -15.82 13.58 -9.22
C SER A 41 -15.35 12.27 -8.58
N GLU A 42 -14.09 11.92 -8.78
CA GLU A 42 -13.47 10.75 -8.16
C GLU A 42 -13.36 10.91 -6.64
N GLN A 43 -12.97 12.09 -6.15
CA GLN A 43 -12.97 12.43 -4.74
C GLN A 43 -14.39 12.38 -4.14
N TRP A 44 -15.37 12.91 -4.86
CA TRP A 44 -16.76 12.87 -4.44
C TRP A 44 -17.29 11.43 -4.33
N ALA A 45 -16.99 10.60 -5.34
CA ALA A 45 -17.39 9.18 -5.32
C ALA A 45 -16.78 8.42 -4.15
N TRP A 46 -15.54 8.71 -3.79
CA TRP A 46 -14.89 8.12 -2.62
C TRP A 46 -15.67 8.40 -1.31
N GLN A 47 -16.26 9.58 -1.20
CA GLN A 47 -17.01 9.99 0.00
C GLN A 47 -18.49 9.56 -0.03
N HIS A 48 -19.09 9.33 -1.21
CA HIS A 48 -20.54 9.18 -1.35
C HIS A 48 -20.97 7.85 -1.96
N SER A 49 -20.10 7.16 -2.68
CA SER A 49 -20.41 5.87 -3.32
C SER A 49 -19.32 4.84 -3.06
N ALA A 50 -18.62 4.41 -4.09
CA ALA A 50 -17.48 3.52 -3.99
C ALA A 50 -16.44 3.85 -5.06
N VAL A 51 -15.18 3.56 -4.77
CA VAL A 51 -14.06 3.73 -5.71
C VAL A 51 -13.20 2.48 -5.74
N LEU A 52 -12.59 2.26 -6.92
CA LEU A 52 -11.55 1.26 -7.13
C LEU A 52 -10.20 1.96 -7.31
N PHE A 53 -9.24 1.64 -6.46
CA PHE A 53 -7.90 2.17 -6.53
C PHE A 53 -6.91 1.06 -6.90
N ASP A 54 -6.15 1.25 -8.00
CA ASP A 54 -5.07 0.33 -8.38
C ASP A 54 -3.79 0.69 -7.63
N GLN A 55 -3.37 -0.19 -6.74
CA GLN A 55 -2.17 -0.06 -5.93
C GLN A 55 -1.04 -1.01 -6.37
N SER A 56 -1.19 -1.68 -7.50
CA SER A 56 -0.29 -2.74 -7.94
C SER A 56 1.14 -2.26 -8.26
N HIS A 57 1.37 -0.95 -8.49
CA HIS A 57 2.60 -0.50 -9.13
C HIS A 57 3.43 0.50 -8.32
N HIS A 58 2.90 1.11 -7.26
CA HIS A 58 3.56 2.23 -6.60
C HIS A 58 4.34 1.88 -5.35
N MET A 59 4.15 0.68 -4.79
CA MET A 59 4.87 0.17 -3.62
C MET A 59 5.78 -1.00 -4.00
N VAL A 60 6.78 -1.21 -3.17
CA VAL A 60 7.63 -2.41 -3.19
C VAL A 60 6.96 -3.46 -2.34
N ASP A 61 6.92 -4.70 -2.84
CA ASP A 61 6.60 -5.88 -2.05
C ASP A 61 7.91 -6.64 -1.75
N LEU A 62 8.19 -6.89 -0.47
CA LEU A 62 9.33 -7.67 -0.04
C LEU A 62 8.83 -8.92 0.66
N TYR A 63 8.93 -10.07 -0.02
CA TYR A 63 8.54 -11.36 0.52
C TYR A 63 9.67 -11.90 1.38
N ILE A 64 9.36 -12.32 2.60
CA ILE A 64 10.32 -12.79 3.60
C ILE A 64 9.83 -14.13 4.13
N LYS A 65 10.66 -15.16 3.99
CA LYS A 65 10.32 -16.52 4.42
C LYS A 65 11.49 -17.16 5.14
N GLY A 66 11.20 -17.84 6.23
CA GLY A 66 12.18 -18.62 6.97
C GLY A 66 12.04 -18.49 8.48
N PRO A 67 12.73 -19.36 9.24
CA PRO A 67 12.57 -19.47 10.69
C PRO A 67 12.95 -18.19 11.45
N ASP A 68 13.81 -17.34 10.87
CA ASP A 68 14.20 -16.07 11.49
C ASP A 68 13.41 -14.87 10.97
N ALA A 69 12.37 -15.06 10.13
CA ALA A 69 11.62 -13.97 9.54
C ALA A 69 10.97 -13.05 10.59
N LEU A 70 10.28 -13.64 11.58
CA LEU A 70 9.67 -12.86 12.68
C LEU A 70 10.74 -12.16 13.51
N LYS A 71 11.89 -12.80 13.74
CA LYS A 71 13.02 -12.22 14.49
C LYS A 71 13.58 -11.01 13.74
N LEU A 72 13.86 -11.14 12.44
CA LEU A 72 14.35 -10.05 11.59
C LEU A 72 13.41 -8.83 11.64
N LEU A 73 12.09 -9.07 11.49
CA LEU A 73 11.10 -8.01 11.59
C LEU A 73 11.08 -7.35 12.96
N SER A 74 11.14 -8.15 14.03
CA SER A 74 11.13 -7.64 15.41
C SER A 74 12.37 -6.83 15.76
N ASP A 75 13.53 -7.21 15.23
CA ASP A 75 14.81 -6.54 15.49
C ASP A 75 14.94 -5.20 14.72
N THR A 76 14.17 -5.03 13.64
CA THR A 76 14.28 -3.87 12.75
C THR A 76 13.14 -2.87 12.86
N MET A 77 12.03 -3.20 13.52
CA MET A 77 10.88 -2.30 13.69
C MET A 77 10.75 -1.84 15.15
N ILE A 78 10.20 -0.64 15.34
CA ILE A 78 9.86 -0.13 16.67
C ILE A 78 8.53 -0.69 17.21
N ASN A 79 7.72 -1.26 16.34
CA ASN A 79 6.40 -1.81 16.69
C ASN A 79 6.56 -3.15 17.41
N SER A 80 5.86 -3.32 18.53
CA SER A 80 5.92 -4.58 19.29
C SER A 80 5.33 -5.74 18.48
N PRO A 81 6.00 -6.91 18.39
CA PRO A 81 5.45 -8.12 17.79
C PRO A 81 4.42 -8.84 18.68
N LYS A 82 4.22 -8.37 19.91
CA LYS A 82 3.32 -9.02 20.87
C LYS A 82 1.89 -9.17 20.31
N GLY A 83 1.35 -10.38 20.36
CA GLY A 83 0.00 -10.71 19.90
C GLY A 83 -0.19 -10.63 18.39
N TRP A 84 0.92 -10.62 17.64
CA TRP A 84 0.89 -10.70 16.19
C TRP A 84 0.87 -12.16 15.76
N GLU A 85 -0.05 -12.51 14.91
CA GLU A 85 -0.31 -13.89 14.50
C GLU A 85 -0.72 -13.95 13.01
N VAL A 86 -0.73 -15.14 12.46
CA VAL A 86 -1.12 -15.41 11.07
C VAL A 86 -2.47 -14.77 10.75
N ASN A 87 -2.60 -14.21 9.54
CA ASN A 87 -3.74 -13.44 9.06
C ASN A 87 -3.96 -12.11 9.79
N LYS A 88 -2.92 -11.54 10.37
CA LYS A 88 -2.92 -10.14 10.86
C LYS A 88 -1.83 -9.32 10.19
N ALA A 89 -2.17 -8.14 9.74
CA ALA A 89 -1.20 -7.16 9.32
C ALA A 89 -0.74 -6.31 10.52
N LYS A 90 0.39 -5.65 10.35
CA LYS A 90 0.96 -4.73 11.34
C LYS A 90 1.72 -3.61 10.63
N GLN A 91 1.67 -2.41 11.19
CA GLN A 91 2.55 -1.34 10.76
C GLN A 91 4.01 -1.75 11.00
N TYR A 92 4.86 -1.47 10.03
CA TYR A 92 6.31 -1.65 10.10
C TYR A 92 6.98 -0.27 10.01
N VAL A 93 7.63 0.14 11.09
CA VAL A 93 8.33 1.42 11.16
C VAL A 93 9.78 1.16 11.59
N PRO A 94 10.71 1.02 10.64
CA PRO A 94 12.11 0.87 10.96
C PRO A 94 12.74 2.22 11.34
N THR A 95 13.67 2.17 12.28
CA THR A 95 14.44 3.33 12.71
C THR A 95 15.94 3.05 12.64
N THR A 96 16.72 4.11 12.53
CA THR A 96 18.16 4.03 12.77
C THR A 96 18.43 3.74 14.26
N PRO A 97 19.67 3.32 14.64
CA PRO A 97 20.05 3.19 16.04
C PRO A 97 19.89 4.47 16.86
N TYR A 98 19.80 5.63 16.21
CA TYR A 98 19.59 6.94 16.85
C TYR A 98 18.11 7.33 16.95
N GLY A 99 17.19 6.44 16.55
CA GLY A 99 15.74 6.67 16.62
C GLY A 99 15.14 7.46 15.45
N HIS A 100 15.92 7.76 14.42
CA HIS A 100 15.37 8.42 13.23
C HIS A 100 14.57 7.44 12.38
N VAL A 101 13.34 7.81 12.03
CA VAL A 101 12.48 7.01 11.16
C VAL A 101 13.09 6.92 9.76
N ILE A 102 13.20 5.70 9.24
CA ILE A 102 13.68 5.41 7.88
C ILE A 102 12.54 5.44 6.89
N GLY A 103 11.37 5.01 7.33
CA GLY A 103 10.15 4.96 6.56
C GLY A 103 9.10 4.14 7.29
N ASP A 104 8.04 3.80 6.59
CA ASP A 104 7.01 2.91 7.10
C ASP A 104 6.43 2.04 5.97
N GLY A 105 5.61 1.08 6.35
CA GLY A 105 4.83 0.22 5.49
C GLY A 105 3.99 -0.72 6.32
N ILE A 106 3.40 -1.67 5.66
CA ILE A 106 2.58 -2.69 6.30
C ILE A 106 3.23 -4.04 6.10
N ILE A 107 3.34 -4.84 7.17
CA ILE A 107 3.73 -6.25 7.09
C ILE A 107 2.48 -7.11 7.19
N PHE A 108 2.31 -8.03 6.28
CA PHE A 108 1.28 -9.05 6.24
C PHE A 108 1.86 -10.37 6.74
N TYR A 109 1.31 -10.92 7.80
CA TYR A 109 1.67 -12.24 8.32
C TYR A 109 0.83 -13.29 7.61
N LEU A 110 1.35 -13.86 6.52
CA LEU A 110 0.57 -14.70 5.60
C LEU A 110 0.41 -16.14 6.06
N ALA A 111 1.48 -16.72 6.62
CA ALA A 111 1.55 -18.08 7.15
C ALA A 111 2.73 -18.14 8.13
N GLU A 112 2.88 -19.25 8.87
CA GLU A 112 4.05 -19.47 9.72
C GLU A 112 5.33 -19.22 8.93
N GLU A 113 6.23 -18.40 9.48
CA GLU A 113 7.51 -18.02 8.87
C GLU A 113 7.39 -17.32 7.50
N GLU A 114 6.20 -16.82 7.12
CA GLU A 114 5.97 -16.20 5.81
C GLU A 114 5.29 -14.86 5.95
N PHE A 115 5.99 -13.82 5.48
CA PHE A 115 5.58 -12.41 5.57
C PHE A 115 5.77 -11.70 4.25
N VAL A 116 4.99 -10.63 4.04
CA VAL A 116 5.28 -9.66 2.99
C VAL A 116 5.22 -8.25 3.53
N TYR A 117 6.29 -7.50 3.32
CA TYR A 117 6.30 -6.06 3.51
C TYR A 117 5.75 -5.38 2.26
N VAL A 118 4.86 -4.44 2.46
CA VAL A 118 4.28 -3.59 1.41
C VAL A 118 4.49 -2.14 1.79
N GLY A 119 5.23 -1.39 0.98
CA GLY A 119 5.51 -0.01 1.29
C GLY A 119 6.54 0.63 0.36
N ARG A 120 7.18 1.69 0.83
CA ARG A 120 8.17 2.44 0.04
C ARG A 120 9.56 1.84 0.13
N ALA A 121 10.36 2.10 -0.90
CA ALA A 121 11.70 1.55 -1.05
C ALA A 121 12.67 1.81 0.14
N PRO A 122 12.67 2.96 0.84
CA PRO A 122 13.61 3.15 1.96
C PRO A 122 13.49 2.10 3.04
N ALA A 123 12.28 1.81 3.51
CA ALA A 123 12.06 0.79 4.54
C ALA A 123 12.28 -0.64 3.99
N ALA A 124 11.88 -0.92 2.74
CA ALA A 124 12.16 -2.20 2.08
C ALA A 124 13.67 -2.45 1.97
N ASN A 125 14.44 -1.45 1.53
CA ASN A 125 15.90 -1.57 1.40
C ASN A 125 16.59 -1.78 2.75
N TRP A 126 16.12 -1.10 3.79
CA TRP A 126 16.62 -1.29 5.16
C TRP A 126 16.37 -2.72 5.64
N LEU A 127 15.16 -3.21 5.48
CA LEU A 127 14.77 -4.56 5.88
C LEU A 127 15.57 -5.62 5.11
N ARG A 128 15.69 -5.45 3.78
CA ARG A 128 16.48 -6.33 2.93
C ARG A 128 17.95 -6.34 3.34
N PHE A 129 18.54 -5.19 3.54
CA PHE A 129 19.94 -5.07 3.97
C PHE A 129 20.20 -5.86 5.26
N HIS A 130 19.36 -5.69 6.27
CA HIS A 130 19.52 -6.44 7.53
C HIS A 130 19.28 -7.95 7.35
N GLY A 131 18.33 -8.35 6.53
CA GLY A 131 18.09 -9.76 6.24
C GLY A 131 19.27 -10.43 5.52
N GLU A 132 19.86 -9.72 4.55
CA GLU A 132 21.00 -10.23 3.76
C GLU A 132 22.34 -10.22 4.53
N THR A 133 22.52 -9.29 5.47
CA THR A 133 23.82 -9.08 6.15
C THR A 133 23.84 -9.43 7.63
N GLY A 134 22.65 -9.57 8.25
CA GLY A 134 22.51 -9.76 9.70
C GLY A 134 22.59 -11.20 10.19
N GLY A 135 22.83 -12.18 9.30
CA GLY A 135 22.97 -13.59 9.66
C GLY A 135 21.64 -14.29 9.98
N TYR A 136 20.53 -13.73 9.52
CA TYR A 136 19.20 -14.35 9.66
C TYR A 136 19.02 -15.48 8.64
N ASN A 137 18.41 -16.57 9.08
CA ASN A 137 18.02 -17.68 8.19
C ASN A 137 16.68 -17.34 7.52
N VAL A 138 16.74 -16.53 6.47
CA VAL A 138 15.58 -16.07 5.69
C VAL A 138 15.90 -16.07 4.20
N GLU A 139 14.87 -16.37 3.41
CA GLU A 139 14.83 -16.08 1.97
C GLU A 139 14.08 -14.76 1.77
N ILE A 140 14.63 -13.88 0.92
CA ILE A 140 14.03 -12.58 0.60
C ILE A 140 13.86 -12.45 -0.91
N ILE A 141 12.61 -12.21 -1.35
CA ILE A 141 12.30 -11.91 -2.75
C ILE A 141 11.86 -10.45 -2.82
N HIS A 142 12.57 -9.67 -3.61
CA HIS A 142 12.31 -8.25 -3.83
C HIS A 142 11.51 -8.05 -5.12
N ASP A 143 10.23 -7.71 -4.98
CA ASP A 143 9.33 -7.36 -6.08
C ASP A 143 9.24 -5.83 -6.16
N ASP A 144 10.00 -5.23 -7.08
CA ASP A 144 10.16 -3.77 -7.15
C ASP A 144 8.94 -3.11 -7.78
N ARG A 145 8.72 -1.86 -7.40
CA ARG A 145 7.69 -1.00 -7.98
C ARG A 145 7.96 -0.71 -9.45
N SER A 146 6.91 -0.43 -10.22
CA SER A 146 7.04 0.05 -11.59
C SER A 146 7.75 1.42 -11.65
N PRO A 147 8.39 1.79 -12.76
CA PRO A 147 8.99 3.12 -12.92
C PRO A 147 7.95 4.22 -12.68
N SER A 148 8.35 5.29 -11.98
CA SER A 148 7.49 6.43 -11.66
C SER A 148 7.20 7.26 -12.91
N ARG A 149 6.30 6.77 -13.77
CA ARG A 149 5.77 7.47 -14.95
C ARG A 149 4.27 7.22 -15.02
N PRO A 150 3.44 8.27 -15.14
CA PRO A 150 2.02 8.09 -15.45
C PRO A 150 1.91 7.36 -16.80
N MET A 151 0.99 6.42 -16.91
CA MET A 151 0.76 5.65 -18.14
C MET A 151 1.99 4.93 -18.70
N GLY A 152 3.03 4.74 -17.86
CA GLY A 152 4.23 3.99 -18.25
C GLY A 152 3.95 2.49 -18.37
N LYS A 153 4.87 1.77 -18.99
CA LYS A 153 4.78 0.31 -19.04
C LYS A 153 4.89 -0.26 -17.62
N PRO A 154 3.96 -1.13 -17.21
CA PRO A 154 4.08 -1.84 -15.94
C PRO A 154 5.31 -2.75 -15.96
N VAL A 155 5.96 -2.89 -14.82
CA VAL A 155 6.83 -4.02 -14.55
C VAL A 155 5.92 -5.20 -14.22
N GLN A 156 6.25 -6.39 -14.67
CA GLN A 156 5.55 -7.59 -14.23
C GLN A 156 5.83 -7.77 -12.72
N ARG A 157 4.74 -7.84 -11.95
CA ARG A 157 4.78 -8.03 -10.52
C ARG A 157 4.49 -9.49 -10.16
N ILE A 158 4.74 -9.85 -8.91
CA ILE A 158 4.31 -11.16 -8.36
C ILE A 158 2.81 -11.11 -8.07
N SER A 159 2.33 -9.98 -7.53
CA SER A 159 0.91 -9.82 -7.22
C SER A 159 0.35 -8.49 -7.72
N TRP A 160 -0.93 -8.50 -8.08
CA TRP A 160 -1.74 -7.30 -8.20
C TRP A 160 -2.30 -6.91 -6.82
N ARG A 161 -2.66 -5.64 -6.68
CA ARG A 161 -3.24 -5.09 -5.45
C ARG A 161 -4.26 -4.03 -5.78
N PHE A 162 -5.49 -4.21 -5.31
CA PHE A 162 -6.57 -3.25 -5.46
C PHE A 162 -7.15 -2.85 -4.11
N GLN A 163 -7.70 -1.64 -4.05
CA GLN A 163 -8.44 -1.16 -2.90
C GLN A 163 -9.85 -0.74 -3.33
N ILE A 164 -10.87 -1.30 -2.68
CA ILE A 164 -12.26 -0.90 -2.83
C ILE A 164 -12.62 -0.08 -1.61
N GLN A 165 -13.02 1.18 -1.79
CA GLN A 165 -13.25 2.13 -0.70
C GLN A 165 -14.53 2.92 -0.92
N GLY A 166 -15.12 3.38 0.16
CA GLY A 166 -16.27 4.28 0.16
C GLY A 166 -17.47 3.74 0.93
N PRO A 167 -18.52 4.54 1.15
CA PRO A 167 -19.71 4.13 1.88
C PRO A 167 -20.41 2.88 1.32
N ARG A 168 -20.35 2.70 0.00
CA ARG A 168 -20.94 1.56 -0.71
C ARG A 168 -19.95 0.42 -1.00
N ALA A 169 -18.71 0.50 -0.46
CA ALA A 169 -17.67 -0.50 -0.72
C ALA A 169 -18.11 -1.92 -0.29
N TRP A 170 -18.80 -2.04 0.84
CA TRP A 170 -19.27 -3.34 1.33
C TRP A 170 -20.37 -3.95 0.45
N ASP A 171 -21.26 -3.15 -0.14
CA ASP A 171 -22.26 -3.64 -1.09
C ASP A 171 -21.58 -4.28 -2.32
N VAL A 172 -20.52 -3.65 -2.83
CA VAL A 172 -19.71 -4.18 -3.94
C VAL A 172 -19.01 -5.48 -3.54
N ILE A 173 -18.39 -5.50 -2.36
CA ILE A 173 -17.63 -6.65 -1.85
C ILE A 173 -18.53 -7.86 -1.64
N GLU A 174 -19.70 -7.68 -1.02
CA GLU A 174 -20.66 -8.76 -0.78
C GLU A 174 -21.24 -9.30 -2.10
N LYS A 175 -21.52 -8.41 -3.06
CA LYS A 175 -21.94 -8.82 -4.39
C LYS A 175 -20.88 -9.65 -5.12
N LEU A 176 -19.62 -9.23 -5.06
CA LEU A 176 -18.49 -9.96 -5.66
C LEU A 176 -18.33 -11.35 -5.02
N ASN A 177 -18.42 -11.41 -3.69
CA ASN A 177 -18.26 -12.65 -2.94
C ASN A 177 -19.46 -13.60 -3.08
N GLY A 178 -20.62 -13.09 -3.51
CA GLY A 178 -21.87 -13.85 -3.62
C GLY A 178 -22.53 -14.18 -2.27
N ALA A 179 -21.99 -13.68 -1.17
CA ALA A 179 -22.48 -13.85 0.19
C ALA A 179 -21.90 -12.76 1.11
N PRO A 180 -22.54 -12.48 2.26
CA PRO A 180 -21.94 -11.62 3.27
C PRO A 180 -20.52 -12.08 3.64
N LEU A 181 -19.62 -11.15 3.80
CA LEU A 181 -18.26 -11.41 4.26
C LEU A 181 -18.22 -11.23 5.78
N ASP A 182 -17.52 -12.12 6.48
CA ASP A 182 -17.31 -11.98 7.91
C ASP A 182 -16.71 -10.61 8.24
N LYS A 183 -17.24 -9.95 9.27
CA LYS A 183 -16.75 -8.65 9.72
C LYS A 183 -15.35 -8.78 10.32
N LEU A 184 -14.35 -8.62 9.48
CA LEU A 184 -12.97 -8.59 9.91
C LEU A 184 -12.71 -7.36 10.81
N LYS A 185 -11.84 -7.50 11.79
CA LYS A 185 -11.28 -6.36 12.52
C LYS A 185 -10.25 -5.65 11.64
N PHE A 186 -10.01 -4.38 11.93
CA PHE A 186 -8.96 -3.60 11.25
C PHE A 186 -7.62 -4.36 11.28
N PHE A 187 -6.91 -4.38 10.16
CA PHE A 187 -5.68 -5.12 9.93
C PHE A 187 -5.78 -6.65 10.05
N ASN A 188 -6.98 -7.22 10.05
CA ASN A 188 -7.13 -8.66 9.89
C ASN A 188 -7.31 -9.01 8.41
N MET A 189 -6.79 -10.17 8.03
CA MET A 189 -6.85 -10.72 6.70
C MET A 189 -7.78 -11.94 6.63
N SER A 190 -8.32 -12.18 5.43
CA SER A 190 -9.12 -13.34 5.07
C SER A 190 -8.97 -13.62 3.58
N THR A 191 -9.91 -14.38 3.05
CA THR A 191 -10.07 -14.61 1.62
C THR A 191 -11.50 -14.34 1.22
N MET A 192 -11.72 -14.00 -0.06
CA MET A 192 -13.04 -13.91 -0.68
C MET A 192 -13.01 -14.49 -2.08
N LYS A 193 -14.19 -14.75 -2.64
CA LYS A 193 -14.30 -15.20 -4.04
C LYS A 193 -14.65 -14.01 -4.93
N ILE A 194 -14.06 -14.01 -6.14
CA ILE A 194 -14.45 -13.13 -7.25
C ILE A 194 -14.53 -14.02 -8.49
N GLY A 195 -15.75 -14.35 -8.91
CA GLY A 195 -15.97 -15.35 -9.93
C GLY A 195 -15.44 -16.72 -9.51
N ASP A 196 -14.55 -17.30 -10.32
CA ASP A 196 -13.89 -18.59 -10.04
C ASP A 196 -12.59 -18.46 -9.23
N LYS A 197 -12.15 -17.22 -8.96
CA LYS A 197 -10.90 -16.93 -8.26
C LYS A 197 -11.10 -16.75 -6.76
N THR A 198 -10.07 -17.12 -5.99
CA THR A 198 -9.98 -16.83 -4.56
C THR A 198 -8.88 -15.80 -4.35
N VAL A 199 -9.24 -14.64 -3.81
CA VAL A 199 -8.31 -13.55 -3.56
C VAL A 199 -8.11 -13.35 -2.06
N ARG A 200 -6.94 -12.84 -1.68
CA ARG A 200 -6.66 -12.45 -0.30
C ARG A 200 -7.27 -11.08 -0.02
N THR A 201 -7.65 -10.86 1.23
CA THR A 201 -8.24 -9.59 1.67
C THR A 201 -7.59 -9.10 2.95
N LEU A 202 -7.45 -7.78 3.07
CA LEU A 202 -7.07 -7.09 4.30
C LEU A 202 -8.12 -6.03 4.61
N ARG A 203 -8.69 -6.06 5.82
CA ARG A 203 -9.50 -4.94 6.28
C ARG A 203 -8.63 -3.73 6.55
N HIS A 204 -8.58 -2.86 5.57
CA HIS A 204 -7.83 -1.62 5.60
C HIS A 204 -8.71 -0.50 5.06
N GLY A 205 -8.84 0.58 5.79
CA GLY A 205 -9.55 1.78 5.36
C GLY A 205 -8.58 2.90 5.08
N MET A 206 -8.84 3.66 4.03
CA MET A 206 -8.07 4.87 3.72
C MET A 206 -8.93 6.09 4.01
N ALA A 207 -8.33 7.11 4.63
CA ALA A 207 -9.01 8.36 4.92
C ALA A 207 -10.34 8.22 5.69
N GLY A 208 -10.45 7.22 6.57
CA GLY A 208 -11.65 6.96 7.35
C GLY A 208 -12.78 6.26 6.60
N SER A 209 -12.66 6.03 5.30
CA SER A 209 -13.67 5.32 4.51
C SER A 209 -13.63 3.80 4.75
N PRO A 210 -14.79 3.12 4.80
CA PRO A 210 -14.80 1.66 4.87
C PRO A 210 -14.33 1.03 3.57
N GLY A 211 -13.78 -0.19 3.66
CA GLY A 211 -13.38 -0.96 2.48
C GLY A 211 -12.43 -2.10 2.77
N LEU A 212 -11.93 -2.70 1.70
CA LEU A 212 -10.95 -3.76 1.71
C LEU A 212 -9.82 -3.47 0.72
N GLU A 213 -8.63 -3.84 1.12
CA GLU A 213 -7.52 -4.09 0.21
C GLU A 213 -7.58 -5.57 -0.19
N ILE A 214 -7.41 -5.86 -1.49
CA ILE A 214 -7.44 -7.21 -2.03
C ILE A 214 -6.24 -7.43 -2.96
N TRP A 215 -5.73 -8.65 -3.01
CA TRP A 215 -4.60 -9.01 -3.87
C TRP A 215 -4.59 -10.47 -4.25
N GLY A 216 -3.87 -10.78 -5.31
CA GLY A 216 -3.70 -12.12 -5.84
C GLY A 216 -2.59 -12.19 -6.90
N PRO A 217 -2.42 -13.33 -7.58
CA PRO A 217 -1.42 -13.52 -8.63
C PRO A 217 -1.54 -12.49 -9.76
N TYR A 218 -0.42 -11.90 -10.20
CA TYR A 218 -0.41 -10.75 -11.11
C TYR A 218 -1.16 -11.01 -12.43
N GLU A 219 -1.12 -12.21 -12.96
CA GLU A 219 -1.78 -12.61 -14.19
C GLU A 219 -3.32 -12.55 -14.14
N GLU A 220 -3.91 -12.47 -12.95
CA GLU A 220 -5.36 -12.39 -12.75
C GLU A 220 -5.87 -10.93 -12.71
N GLN A 221 -4.97 -9.95 -12.74
CA GLN A 221 -5.27 -8.52 -12.50
C GLN A 221 -6.43 -8.00 -13.36
N ASP A 222 -6.35 -8.20 -14.66
CA ASP A 222 -7.34 -7.65 -15.61
C ASP A 222 -8.72 -8.28 -15.41
N TYR A 223 -8.76 -9.59 -15.26
CA TYR A 223 -10.00 -10.30 -14.98
C TYR A 223 -10.66 -9.79 -13.68
N ILE A 224 -9.91 -9.70 -12.61
CA ILE A 224 -10.44 -9.25 -11.31
C ILE A 224 -10.91 -7.80 -11.38
N ARG A 225 -10.13 -6.91 -12.01
CA ARG A 225 -10.53 -5.50 -12.20
C ARG A 225 -11.88 -5.40 -12.91
N ASP A 226 -12.05 -6.14 -14.01
CA ASP A 226 -13.28 -6.10 -14.81
C ASP A 226 -14.48 -6.64 -14.02
N GLN A 227 -14.29 -7.69 -13.20
CA GLN A 227 -15.34 -8.18 -12.31
C GLN A 227 -15.74 -7.14 -11.26
N ILE A 228 -14.77 -6.43 -10.67
CA ILE A 228 -15.03 -5.38 -9.69
C ILE A 228 -15.80 -4.22 -10.31
N LEU A 229 -15.38 -3.73 -11.46
CA LEU A 229 -16.04 -2.62 -12.15
C LEU A 229 -17.49 -3.00 -12.51
N LYS A 230 -17.71 -4.19 -13.08
CA LYS A 230 -19.03 -4.70 -13.42
C LYS A 230 -19.94 -4.86 -12.20
N ALA A 231 -19.44 -5.42 -11.11
CA ALA A 231 -20.22 -5.61 -9.90
C ALA A 231 -20.55 -4.28 -9.21
N GLY A 232 -19.63 -3.32 -9.29
CA GLY A 232 -19.73 -2.03 -8.64
C GLY A 232 -20.58 -0.99 -9.37
N GLU A 233 -20.93 -1.22 -10.65
CA GLU A 233 -21.64 -0.26 -11.49
C GLU A 233 -22.96 0.22 -10.85
N GLU A 234 -23.79 -0.68 -10.34
CA GLU A 234 -25.07 -0.33 -9.69
C GLU A 234 -24.90 0.41 -8.37
N PHE A 235 -23.72 0.35 -7.76
CA PHE A 235 -23.37 1.04 -6.51
C PHE A 235 -22.64 2.36 -6.75
N GLY A 236 -22.47 2.75 -8.01
CA GLY A 236 -21.75 3.96 -8.40
C GLY A 236 -20.24 3.87 -8.19
N LEU A 237 -19.67 2.67 -8.25
CA LEU A 237 -18.22 2.49 -8.18
C LEU A 237 -17.57 2.99 -9.46
N ILE A 238 -16.53 3.81 -9.28
CA ILE A 238 -15.69 4.28 -10.38
C ILE A 238 -14.21 4.05 -10.06
N PRO A 239 -13.36 3.86 -11.09
CA PRO A 239 -11.92 3.87 -10.89
C PRO A 239 -11.45 5.29 -10.53
N VAL A 240 -10.43 5.39 -9.69
CA VAL A 240 -9.83 6.66 -9.30
C VAL A 240 -8.38 6.76 -9.71
N GLY A 241 -8.01 7.94 -10.19
CA GLY A 241 -6.65 8.27 -10.58
C GLY A 241 -5.80 8.79 -9.42
N SER A 242 -4.52 9.01 -9.71
CA SER A 242 -3.55 9.40 -8.69
C SER A 242 -3.79 10.78 -8.09
N ARG A 243 -4.56 11.65 -8.73
CA ARG A 243 -4.87 13.00 -8.22
C ARG A 243 -5.88 13.01 -7.08
N ALA A 244 -6.81 12.05 -7.04
CA ALA A 244 -7.78 11.94 -5.95
C ALA A 244 -7.11 11.54 -4.62
N TYR A 245 -5.99 10.84 -4.68
CA TYR A 245 -5.28 10.35 -3.50
C TYR A 245 -4.73 11.48 -2.60
N PRO A 246 -3.94 12.46 -3.12
CA PRO A 246 -3.45 13.57 -2.30
C PRO A 246 -4.55 14.46 -1.72
N SER A 247 -5.62 14.72 -2.46
CA SER A 247 -6.73 15.52 -1.95
C SER A 247 -7.42 14.84 -0.77
N ASN A 248 -7.56 13.52 -0.84
CA ASN A 248 -8.15 12.74 0.25
C ASN A 248 -7.25 12.69 1.51
N THR A 249 -5.93 12.69 1.34
CA THR A 249 -5.00 12.80 2.48
C THR A 249 -5.17 14.14 3.21
N LEU A 250 -5.35 15.23 2.47
CA LEU A 250 -5.58 16.55 3.06
C LEU A 250 -6.91 16.61 3.83
N GLU A 251 -7.98 16.08 3.27
CA GLU A 251 -9.30 16.09 3.91
C GLU A 251 -9.35 15.24 5.19
N SER A 252 -8.69 14.09 5.18
CA SER A 252 -8.69 13.18 6.33
C SER A 252 -7.65 13.53 7.40
N GLY A 253 -6.73 14.45 7.11
CA GLY A 253 -5.58 14.72 7.97
C GLY A 253 -4.59 13.55 8.05
N TRP A 254 -4.71 12.57 7.15
CA TRP A 254 -3.76 11.48 7.08
C TRP A 254 -2.46 11.91 6.42
N ILE A 255 -1.35 11.67 7.10
CA ILE A 255 -0.01 11.98 6.60
C ILE A 255 0.65 10.68 6.17
N PRO A 256 0.74 10.40 4.85
CA PRO A 256 1.43 9.21 4.38
C PRO A 256 2.95 9.37 4.48
N SER A 257 3.65 8.27 4.56
CA SER A 257 5.12 8.25 4.44
C SER A 257 5.59 8.72 3.05
N PRO A 258 6.75 9.39 2.95
CA PRO A 258 7.58 9.79 4.08
C PRO A 258 6.95 10.94 4.86
N LEU A 259 7.12 10.90 6.17
CA LEU A 259 6.76 12.02 7.02
C LEU A 259 7.59 13.25 6.61
N PRO A 260 7.00 14.45 6.65
CA PRO A 260 7.71 15.67 6.35
C PRO A 260 8.87 15.94 7.30
#